data_dd2245f2fee55f17fdce373fc23e0765
#
_entry.id   dd2245f2fee55f17fdce373fc23e0765
#
_cell.length_a   1.000
_cell.length_b   1.000
_cell.length_c   1.000
_cell.angle_alpha   90.00
_cell.angle_beta   90.00
_cell.angle_gamma   90.00
#
_symmetry.space_group_name_H-M   'P 1'
#
loop_
_entity.id
_entity.type
_entity.pdbx_description
1 polymer ?
#
loop_
_entity_poly.entity_id
_entity_poly.type
_entity_poly.pdbx_seq_one_letter_code
_entity_poly.pdbx_strand_id
1 'polypeptide(L)'
;MLSEQGIDVEIKGSNNYEDMRGSNIVVVVAGAGRKPGMTRMDLLKINAGVVKDVVGNIKKYADDSLIIPVTNPLDPMAYITLKTSGFERNRVFGMGGMLDLSRFKQFIHEATNSSRNKIDALVIGEHGENMLPLTRLAKIDGRPLSDILSQEELNSIFTSTKNVAAEVIKLKGATVHAPGNAISAMIDNVVNSKKQVMPVSTYLDGEYGHSDVSIGVPAVLGKNGVEEIIQLELNDSEKDWFEKGVKSVKDAISGINV
;
A
#
# COMPACT_ATOMS: atom_id res chain seq x y z
N MET A 1 -27.58 -7.09 7.67
CA MET A 1 -26.82 -5.82 7.85
C MET A 1 -26.65 -5.02 6.56
N LEU A 2 -26.16 -5.57 5.45
CA LEU A 2 -26.01 -4.79 4.19
C LEU A 2 -27.38 -4.45 3.56
N SER A 3 -28.35 -5.37 3.64
CA SER A 3 -29.71 -5.14 3.18
C SER A 3 -30.42 -3.98 3.91
N GLU A 4 -30.15 -3.79 5.20
CA GLU A 4 -30.69 -2.68 6.00
C GLU A 4 -30.12 -1.31 5.58
N GLN A 5 -28.97 -1.29 4.91
CA GLN A 5 -28.34 -0.09 4.37
C GLN A 5 -28.74 0.18 2.91
N GLY A 6 -29.67 -0.60 2.34
CA GLY A 6 -30.09 -0.48 0.94
C GLY A 6 -29.02 -0.89 -0.07
N ILE A 7 -28.02 -1.68 0.36
CA ILE A 7 -26.95 -2.19 -0.52
C ILE A 7 -27.39 -3.55 -1.04
N ASP A 8 -27.67 -3.63 -2.33
CA ASP A 8 -28.03 -4.87 -3.03
C ASP A 8 -26.76 -5.54 -3.57
N VAL A 9 -26.15 -6.39 -2.75
CA VAL A 9 -24.95 -7.15 -3.13
C VAL A 9 -25.09 -8.60 -2.70
N GLU A 10 -24.63 -9.52 -3.54
CA GLU A 10 -24.46 -10.92 -3.19
C GLU A 10 -23.12 -11.12 -2.48
N ILE A 11 -23.13 -11.75 -1.29
CA ILE A 11 -21.94 -12.13 -0.55
C ILE A 11 -21.94 -13.64 -0.37
N LYS A 12 -20.89 -14.29 -0.90
CA LYS A 12 -20.68 -15.74 -0.79
C LYS A 12 -19.38 -16.01 -0.03
N GLY A 13 -19.43 -16.85 1.01
CA GLY A 13 -18.26 -17.45 1.63
C GLY A 13 -17.91 -18.77 0.97
N SER A 14 -16.62 -19.03 0.74
CA SER A 14 -16.17 -20.28 0.13
C SER A 14 -14.76 -20.66 0.59
N ASN A 15 -14.49 -21.98 0.61
CA ASN A 15 -13.15 -22.56 0.76
C ASN A 15 -12.62 -23.12 -0.57
N ASN A 16 -13.36 -22.92 -1.69
CA ASN A 16 -12.97 -23.42 -2.99
C ASN A 16 -12.43 -22.26 -3.84
N TYR A 17 -11.17 -22.33 -4.25
CA TYR A 17 -10.56 -21.33 -5.13
C TYR A 17 -11.24 -21.19 -6.50
N GLU A 18 -11.93 -22.23 -6.97
CA GLU A 18 -12.68 -22.17 -8.23
C GLU A 18 -13.80 -21.13 -8.22
N ASP A 19 -14.34 -20.80 -7.05
CA ASP A 19 -15.36 -19.75 -6.89
C ASP A 19 -14.84 -18.34 -7.20
N MET A 20 -13.51 -18.17 -7.41
CA MET A 20 -12.93 -16.90 -7.89
C MET A 20 -13.12 -16.67 -9.40
N ARG A 21 -13.64 -17.65 -10.16
CA ARG A 21 -13.81 -17.48 -11.60
C ARG A 21 -14.61 -16.24 -11.96
N GLY A 22 -14.06 -15.44 -12.90
CA GLY A 22 -14.67 -14.18 -13.34
C GLY A 22 -14.52 -13.00 -12.38
N SER A 23 -13.71 -13.14 -11.31
CA SER A 23 -13.38 -11.99 -10.44
C SER A 23 -12.59 -10.94 -11.21
N ASN A 24 -13.05 -9.69 -11.18
CA ASN A 24 -12.32 -8.57 -11.76
C ASN A 24 -11.17 -8.10 -10.87
N ILE A 25 -11.32 -8.23 -9.54
CA ILE A 25 -10.33 -7.82 -8.55
C ILE A 25 -10.21 -8.91 -7.49
N VAL A 26 -8.99 -9.31 -7.17
CA VAL A 26 -8.69 -10.22 -6.06
C VAL A 26 -7.82 -9.51 -5.03
N VAL A 27 -8.29 -9.44 -3.79
CA VAL A 27 -7.55 -8.85 -2.67
C VAL A 27 -6.92 -9.97 -1.85
N VAL A 28 -5.59 -9.98 -1.77
CA VAL A 28 -4.84 -11.02 -1.06
C VAL A 28 -4.45 -10.55 0.34
N VAL A 29 -5.17 -11.04 1.35
CA VAL A 29 -4.94 -10.73 2.78
C VAL A 29 -4.35 -11.95 3.51
N ALA A 30 -4.18 -13.06 2.82
CA ALA A 30 -3.71 -14.32 3.36
C ALA A 30 -2.28 -14.24 3.89
N GLY A 31 -2.03 -14.73 5.09
CA GLY A 31 -0.69 -14.77 5.69
C GLY A 31 -0.72 -14.91 7.20
N ALA A 32 0.44 -15.16 7.78
CA ALA A 32 0.63 -15.21 9.22
C ALA A 32 0.90 -13.81 9.79
N GLY A 33 0.37 -13.54 10.98
CA GLY A 33 0.80 -12.42 11.80
C GLY A 33 2.15 -12.71 12.49
N ARG A 34 2.92 -11.67 12.78
CA ARG A 34 4.19 -11.81 13.50
C ARG A 34 3.95 -12.32 14.92
N LYS A 35 4.62 -13.41 15.29
CA LYS A 35 4.57 -13.99 16.66
C LYS A 35 5.80 -13.56 17.48
N PRO A 36 5.73 -13.58 18.80
CA PRO A 36 6.90 -13.36 19.66
C PRO A 36 8.04 -14.30 19.29
N GLY A 37 9.26 -13.79 19.21
CA GLY A 37 10.46 -14.54 18.80
C GLY A 37 10.66 -14.73 17.31
N MET A 38 9.70 -14.36 16.46
CA MET A 38 9.80 -14.45 15.02
C MET A 38 10.57 -13.25 14.46
N THR A 39 11.60 -13.51 13.62
CA THR A 39 12.30 -12.48 12.89
C THR A 39 11.46 -11.96 11.72
N ARG A 40 11.84 -10.80 11.14
CA ARG A 40 11.21 -10.30 9.92
C ARG A 40 11.40 -11.27 8.75
N MET A 41 12.56 -11.89 8.64
CA MET A 41 12.88 -12.85 7.59
C MET A 41 12.05 -14.14 7.72
N ASP A 42 11.80 -14.61 8.94
CA ASP A 42 10.93 -15.78 9.17
C ASP A 42 9.50 -15.50 8.71
N LEU A 43 8.96 -14.33 9.08
CA LEU A 43 7.63 -13.90 8.63
C LEU A 43 7.56 -13.77 7.12
N LEU A 44 8.58 -13.17 6.52
CA LEU A 44 8.69 -12.99 5.08
C LEU A 44 8.66 -14.35 4.35
N LYS A 45 9.46 -15.33 4.79
CA LYS A 45 9.50 -16.68 4.19
C LYS A 45 8.17 -17.40 4.30
N ILE A 46 7.53 -17.35 5.47
CA ILE A 46 6.21 -17.98 5.69
C ILE A 46 5.18 -17.35 4.75
N ASN A 47 5.09 -16.02 4.74
CA ASN A 47 4.10 -15.31 3.95
C ASN A 47 4.38 -15.40 2.45
N ALA A 48 5.64 -15.48 2.02
CA ALA A 48 6.00 -15.74 0.63
C ALA A 48 5.44 -17.08 0.14
N GLY A 49 5.53 -18.14 0.95
CA GLY A 49 4.94 -19.44 0.64
C GLY A 49 3.43 -19.38 0.48
N VAL A 50 2.74 -18.74 1.44
CA VAL A 50 1.29 -18.56 1.40
C VAL A 50 0.85 -17.74 0.19
N VAL A 51 1.52 -16.60 -0.07
CA VAL A 51 1.18 -15.74 -1.21
C VAL A 51 1.40 -16.46 -2.54
N LYS A 52 2.49 -17.22 -2.69
CA LYS A 52 2.74 -18.01 -3.91
C LYS A 52 1.64 -19.03 -4.16
N ASP A 53 1.19 -19.74 -3.13
CA ASP A 53 0.09 -20.71 -3.26
C ASP A 53 -1.21 -20.02 -3.69
N VAL A 54 -1.60 -18.95 -3.01
CA VAL A 54 -2.80 -18.18 -3.34
C VAL A 54 -2.72 -17.60 -4.76
N VAL A 55 -1.59 -17.01 -5.14
CA VAL A 55 -1.39 -16.41 -6.47
C VAL A 55 -1.38 -17.46 -7.57
N GLY A 56 -0.84 -18.66 -7.30
CA GLY A 56 -0.94 -19.81 -8.21
C GLY A 56 -2.39 -20.19 -8.50
N ASN A 57 -3.25 -20.14 -7.50
CA ASN A 57 -4.69 -20.36 -7.66
C ASN A 57 -5.38 -19.20 -8.38
N ILE A 58 -5.01 -17.93 -8.10
CA ILE A 58 -5.51 -16.77 -8.86
C ILE A 58 -5.19 -16.91 -10.34
N LYS A 59 -3.95 -17.24 -10.67
CA LYS A 59 -3.52 -17.50 -12.07
C LYS A 59 -4.35 -18.57 -12.76
N LYS A 60 -4.80 -19.58 -12.02
CA LYS A 60 -5.57 -20.70 -12.57
C LYS A 60 -7.06 -20.36 -12.76
N TYR A 61 -7.64 -19.59 -11.85
CA TYR A 61 -9.09 -19.42 -11.77
C TYR A 61 -9.56 -17.97 -12.03
N ALA A 62 -8.69 -16.98 -11.93
CA ALA A 62 -9.00 -15.56 -12.12
C ALA A 62 -7.86 -14.84 -12.87
N ASP A 63 -7.41 -15.41 -13.97
CA ASP A 63 -6.24 -14.99 -14.75
C ASP A 63 -6.40 -13.60 -15.42
N ASP A 64 -7.61 -13.08 -15.49
CA ASP A 64 -7.90 -11.72 -16.02
C ASP A 64 -8.13 -10.67 -14.94
N SER A 65 -7.97 -11.03 -13.66
CA SER A 65 -8.19 -10.11 -12.53
C SER A 65 -7.04 -9.11 -12.31
N LEU A 66 -7.34 -8.02 -11.60
CA LEU A 66 -6.36 -7.21 -10.90
C LEU A 66 -6.06 -7.85 -9.54
N ILE A 67 -4.82 -7.76 -9.06
CA ILE A 67 -4.44 -8.31 -7.76
C ILE A 67 -3.98 -7.18 -6.84
N ILE A 68 -4.61 -7.10 -5.65
CA ILE A 68 -4.24 -6.16 -4.59
C ILE A 68 -3.68 -6.94 -3.41
N PRO A 69 -2.36 -7.16 -3.31
CA PRO A 69 -1.75 -7.71 -2.12
C PRO A 69 -1.83 -6.72 -0.94
N VAL A 70 -2.12 -7.29 0.24
CA VAL A 70 -2.23 -6.58 1.52
C VAL A 70 -1.33 -7.24 2.58
N THR A 71 -0.93 -8.47 2.33
CA THR A 71 -0.11 -9.29 3.23
C THR A 71 1.24 -8.64 3.51
N ASN A 72 1.65 -8.60 4.79
CA ASN A 72 2.94 -8.06 5.20
C ASN A 72 4.06 -9.13 5.22
N PRO A 73 5.32 -8.72 4.95
CA PRO A 73 5.77 -7.37 4.58
C PRO A 73 5.33 -7.01 3.15
N LEU A 74 4.66 -5.87 2.99
CA LEU A 74 3.84 -5.58 1.82
C LEU A 74 4.64 -5.50 0.51
N ASP A 75 5.69 -4.68 0.46
CA ASP A 75 6.42 -4.44 -0.78
C ASP A 75 7.08 -5.72 -1.34
N PRO A 76 7.74 -6.55 -0.52
CA PRO A 76 8.17 -7.88 -0.94
C PRO A 76 7.02 -8.78 -1.40
N MET A 77 5.86 -8.74 -0.74
CA MET A 77 4.71 -9.55 -1.16
C MET A 77 4.11 -9.06 -2.47
N ALA A 78 4.07 -7.76 -2.73
CA ALA A 78 3.65 -7.20 -4.02
C ALA A 78 4.59 -7.67 -5.16
N TYR A 79 5.90 -7.64 -4.92
CA TYR A 79 6.90 -8.16 -5.86
C TYR A 79 6.70 -9.66 -6.14
N ILE A 80 6.58 -10.48 -5.09
CA ILE A 80 6.37 -11.93 -5.18
C ILE A 80 5.06 -12.23 -5.94
N THR A 81 3.99 -11.48 -5.65
CA THR A 81 2.71 -11.60 -6.35
C THR A 81 2.88 -11.39 -7.84
N LEU A 82 3.57 -10.32 -8.25
CA LEU A 82 3.82 -10.05 -9.67
C LEU A 82 4.63 -11.17 -10.33
N LYS A 83 5.76 -11.54 -9.75
CA LYS A 83 6.65 -12.57 -10.33
C LYS A 83 5.98 -13.94 -10.40
N THR A 84 5.18 -14.31 -9.40
CA THR A 84 4.48 -15.62 -9.36
C THR A 84 3.31 -15.67 -10.33
N SER A 85 2.50 -14.59 -10.42
CA SER A 85 1.38 -14.52 -11.35
C SER A 85 1.85 -14.49 -12.81
N GLY A 86 2.94 -13.79 -13.08
CA GLY A 86 3.39 -13.47 -14.43
C GLY A 86 2.43 -12.50 -15.15
N PHE A 87 1.60 -11.78 -14.40
CA PHE A 87 0.70 -10.78 -14.94
C PHE A 87 1.47 -9.53 -15.37
N GLU A 88 0.86 -8.71 -16.18
CA GLU A 88 1.35 -7.37 -16.51
C GLU A 88 1.52 -6.54 -15.24
N ARG A 89 2.59 -5.72 -15.15
CA ARG A 89 2.95 -4.99 -13.92
C ARG A 89 1.86 -4.03 -13.43
N ASN A 90 1.07 -3.47 -14.35
CA ASN A 90 -0.06 -2.59 -14.03
C ASN A 90 -1.19 -3.31 -13.29
N ARG A 91 -1.28 -4.63 -13.39
CA ARG A 91 -2.35 -5.44 -12.80
C ARG A 91 -2.07 -5.86 -11.36
N VAL A 92 -0.88 -5.59 -10.83
CA VAL A 92 -0.49 -5.95 -9.45
C VAL A 92 -0.01 -4.71 -8.70
N PHE A 93 -0.75 -4.29 -7.68
CA PHE A 93 -0.43 -3.11 -6.88
C PHE A 93 -0.86 -3.27 -5.42
N GLY A 94 0.09 -3.12 -4.50
CA GLY A 94 -0.10 -3.39 -3.08
C GLY A 94 -0.74 -2.23 -2.31
N MET A 95 -1.55 -2.57 -1.31
CA MET A 95 -2.15 -1.62 -0.38
C MET A 95 -1.23 -1.43 0.84
N GLY A 96 -0.53 -0.32 0.90
CA GLY A 96 0.31 0.13 2.03
C GLY A 96 0.25 1.63 2.16
N GLY A 97 0.74 2.34 1.15
CA GLY A 97 0.81 3.79 1.12
C GLY A 97 -0.53 4.50 1.36
N MET A 98 -1.65 3.95 0.91
CA MET A 98 -2.99 4.50 1.19
C MET A 98 -3.32 4.53 2.69
N LEU A 99 -2.93 3.48 3.42
CA LEU A 99 -3.10 3.44 4.87
C LEU A 99 -2.19 4.46 5.56
N ASP A 100 -0.94 4.57 5.11
CA ASP A 100 0.02 5.53 5.66
C ASP A 100 -0.37 6.97 5.35
N LEU A 101 -0.89 7.23 4.14
CA LEU A 101 -1.46 8.52 3.75
C LEU A 101 -2.64 8.92 4.65
N SER A 102 -3.52 7.97 4.99
CA SER A 102 -4.65 8.27 5.88
C SER A 102 -4.21 8.70 7.27
N ARG A 103 -3.13 8.11 7.78
CA ARG A 103 -2.48 8.48 9.05
C ARG A 103 -1.81 9.84 8.96
N PHE A 104 -1.08 10.08 7.88
CA PHE A 104 -0.42 11.37 7.64
C PHE A 104 -1.43 12.52 7.58
N LYS A 105 -2.51 12.37 6.82
CA LYS A 105 -3.60 13.36 6.78
C LYS A 105 -4.29 13.54 8.13
N GLN A 106 -4.38 12.50 8.95
CA GLN A 106 -4.92 12.59 10.31
C GLN A 106 -4.05 13.48 11.19
N PHE A 107 -2.73 13.28 11.21
CA PHE A 107 -1.82 14.11 12.02
C PHE A 107 -1.75 15.55 11.52
N ILE A 108 -1.83 15.79 10.21
CA ILE A 108 -1.96 17.16 9.67
C ILE A 108 -3.28 17.79 10.15
N HIS A 109 -4.38 17.05 10.10
CA HIS A 109 -5.67 17.52 10.62
C HIS A 109 -5.60 17.88 12.10
N GLU A 110 -5.00 17.05 12.94
CA GLU A 110 -4.85 17.29 14.38
C GLU A 110 -4.02 18.55 14.68
N ALA A 111 -2.94 18.76 13.91
CA ALA A 111 -2.08 19.93 14.08
C ALA A 111 -2.71 21.24 13.58
N THR A 112 -3.61 21.19 12.58
CA THR A 112 -4.09 22.39 11.89
C THR A 112 -5.59 22.62 12.01
N ASN A 113 -6.34 21.64 12.52
CA ASN A 113 -7.81 21.58 12.52
C ASN A 113 -8.43 21.72 11.11
N SER A 114 -7.65 21.46 10.06
CA SER A 114 -8.11 21.54 8.67
C SER A 114 -8.86 20.28 8.26
N SER A 115 -9.90 20.40 7.44
CA SER A 115 -10.63 19.23 6.94
C SER A 115 -9.73 18.33 6.11
N ARG A 116 -9.80 17.00 6.30
CA ARG A 116 -8.92 16.00 5.63
C ARG A 116 -9.05 15.99 4.10
N ASN A 117 -10.22 16.36 3.57
CA ASN A 117 -10.45 16.46 2.12
C ASN A 117 -9.79 17.69 1.49
N LYS A 118 -9.33 18.66 2.31
CA LYS A 118 -8.57 19.82 1.87
C LYS A 118 -7.06 19.63 1.95
N ILE A 119 -6.63 18.49 2.51
CA ILE A 119 -5.22 18.14 2.65
C ILE A 119 -4.78 17.37 1.41
N ASP A 120 -3.91 17.98 0.62
CA ASP A 120 -3.17 17.31 -0.44
C ASP A 120 -1.82 16.85 0.11
N ALA A 121 -1.58 15.55 0.15
CA ALA A 121 -0.41 14.95 0.75
C ALA A 121 -0.11 13.59 0.12
N LEU A 122 1.14 13.17 0.19
CA LEU A 122 1.61 11.87 -0.33
C LEU A 122 2.56 11.20 0.67
N VAL A 123 2.55 9.88 0.65
CA VAL A 123 3.53 9.03 1.33
C VAL A 123 4.11 8.08 0.29
N ILE A 124 5.45 7.96 0.24
CA ILE A 124 6.16 7.06 -0.66
C ILE A 124 7.15 6.18 0.12
N GLY A 125 7.86 5.31 -0.59
CA GLY A 125 8.88 4.44 0.02
C GLY A 125 8.33 3.12 0.53
N GLU A 126 9.14 2.42 1.31
CA GLU A 126 8.78 1.13 1.91
C GLU A 126 7.59 1.27 2.87
N HIS A 127 6.60 0.39 2.76
CA HIS A 127 5.54 0.30 3.77
C HIS A 127 6.09 -0.32 5.07
N GLY A 128 6.73 0.51 5.90
CA GLY A 128 7.42 0.09 7.11
C GLY A 128 8.31 1.19 7.69
N GLU A 129 9.52 0.81 8.09
CA GLU A 129 10.45 1.74 8.76
C GLU A 129 10.96 2.86 7.84
N ASN A 130 11.02 2.61 6.53
CA ASN A 130 11.52 3.57 5.56
C ASN A 130 10.38 4.25 4.76
N MET A 131 9.15 4.28 5.30
CA MET A 131 8.11 5.12 4.70
C MET A 131 8.53 6.59 4.76
N LEU A 132 8.16 7.35 3.73
CA LEU A 132 8.51 8.75 3.57
C LEU A 132 7.24 9.59 3.40
N PRO A 133 6.65 10.13 4.49
CA PRO A 133 5.65 11.18 4.40
C PRO A 133 6.29 12.45 3.83
N LEU A 134 5.80 12.91 2.69
CA LEU A 134 6.36 14.06 1.98
C LEU A 134 5.82 15.39 2.54
N THR A 135 6.27 15.77 3.74
CA THR A 135 5.83 17.00 4.42
C THR A 135 6.09 18.25 3.61
N ARG A 136 7.20 18.29 2.85
CA ARG A 136 7.59 19.42 1.98
C ARG A 136 6.58 19.65 0.85
N LEU A 137 5.99 18.59 0.32
CA LEU A 137 5.04 18.66 -0.80
C LEU A 137 3.58 18.76 -0.32
N ALA A 138 3.34 18.57 0.99
CA ALA A 138 1.99 18.60 1.53
C ALA A 138 1.41 20.02 1.53
N LYS A 139 0.10 20.13 1.22
CA LYS A 139 -0.63 21.39 1.11
C LYS A 139 -2.00 21.30 1.79
N ILE A 140 -2.52 22.43 2.21
CA ILE A 140 -3.90 22.61 2.68
C ILE A 140 -4.54 23.70 1.83
N ASP A 141 -5.62 23.39 1.10
CA ASP A 141 -6.26 24.29 0.13
C ASP A 141 -5.23 24.97 -0.81
N GLY A 142 -4.24 24.20 -1.29
CA GLY A 142 -3.18 24.66 -2.18
C GLY A 142 -2.03 25.41 -1.50
N ARG A 143 -2.15 25.79 -0.21
CA ARG A 143 -1.10 26.47 0.55
C ARG A 143 -0.10 25.44 1.11
N PRO A 144 1.22 25.61 0.90
CA PRO A 144 2.24 24.71 1.44
C PRO A 144 2.13 24.53 2.96
N LEU A 145 2.32 23.31 3.44
CA LEU A 145 2.24 23.00 4.87
C LEU A 145 3.34 23.75 5.67
N SER A 146 4.50 23.97 5.05
CA SER A 146 5.62 24.77 5.61
C SER A 146 5.29 26.24 5.87
N ASP A 147 4.24 26.80 5.24
CA ASP A 147 3.78 28.17 5.47
C ASP A 147 2.76 28.24 6.64
N ILE A 148 2.35 27.09 7.16
CA ILE A 148 1.30 26.95 8.18
C ILE A 148 1.90 26.45 9.50
N LEU A 149 2.85 25.52 9.42
CA LEU A 149 3.45 24.82 10.55
C LEU A 149 4.96 25.07 10.62
N SER A 150 5.48 25.11 11.82
CA SER A 150 6.92 25.16 12.09
C SER A 150 7.62 23.86 11.70
N GLN A 151 8.93 23.90 11.52
CA GLN A 151 9.74 22.71 11.23
C GLN A 151 9.64 21.65 12.33
N GLU A 152 9.49 22.05 13.58
CA GLU A 152 9.31 21.13 14.71
C GLU A 152 7.97 20.38 14.62
N GLU A 153 6.88 21.06 14.28
CA GLU A 153 5.57 20.45 14.07
C GLU A 153 5.58 19.49 12.87
N LEU A 154 6.22 19.88 11.76
CA LEU A 154 6.40 19.01 10.59
C LEU A 154 7.17 17.72 10.93
N ASN A 155 8.24 17.83 11.73
CA ASN A 155 9.02 16.69 12.20
C ASN A 155 8.21 15.79 13.15
N SER A 156 7.37 16.38 13.99
CA SER A 156 6.45 15.66 14.87
C SER A 156 5.43 14.86 14.07
N ILE A 157 4.80 15.47 13.08
CA ILE A 157 3.84 14.81 12.17
C ILE A 157 4.53 13.64 11.42
N PHE A 158 5.72 13.87 10.87
CA PHE A 158 6.50 12.83 10.20
C PHE A 158 6.74 11.62 11.11
N THR A 159 7.22 11.88 12.33
CA THR A 159 7.54 10.83 13.32
C THR A 159 6.28 10.09 13.77
N SER A 160 5.20 10.80 14.05
CA SER A 160 3.91 10.22 14.46
C SER A 160 3.32 9.32 13.37
N THR A 161 3.39 9.76 12.10
CA THR A 161 2.93 8.96 10.96
C THR A 161 3.64 7.61 10.87
N LYS A 162 4.94 7.59 11.12
CA LYS A 162 5.75 6.34 11.10
C LYS A 162 5.44 5.41 12.26
N ASN A 163 5.20 5.95 13.45
CA ASN A 163 5.14 5.18 14.68
C ASN A 163 3.75 4.67 15.04
N VAL A 164 2.68 5.30 14.56
CA VAL A 164 1.29 4.97 14.93
C VAL A 164 0.90 3.51 14.68
N ALA A 165 1.49 2.87 13.67
CA ALA A 165 1.20 1.46 13.39
C ALA A 165 1.61 0.54 14.55
N ALA A 166 2.79 0.77 15.12
CA ALA A 166 3.30 0.00 16.26
C ALA A 166 2.44 0.21 17.51
N GLU A 167 1.96 1.43 17.72
CA GLU A 167 1.07 1.76 18.83
C GLU A 167 -0.29 1.07 18.70
N VAL A 168 -0.92 1.12 17.53
CA VAL A 168 -2.19 0.41 17.27
C VAL A 168 -2.05 -1.09 17.48
N ILE A 169 -0.95 -1.69 17.00
CA ILE A 169 -0.69 -3.12 17.18
C ILE A 169 -0.52 -3.46 18.67
N LYS A 170 0.19 -2.61 19.42
CA LYS A 170 0.37 -2.79 20.87
C LYS A 170 -0.96 -2.76 21.63
N LEU A 171 -1.87 -1.87 21.25
CA LEU A 171 -3.15 -1.67 21.96
C LEU A 171 -4.23 -2.67 21.53
N LYS A 172 -4.24 -3.09 20.26
CA LYS A 172 -5.35 -3.82 19.63
C LYS A 172 -4.94 -5.16 19.02
N GLY A 173 -3.64 -5.45 18.91
CA GLY A 173 -3.11 -6.67 18.30
C GLY A 173 -2.98 -6.61 16.79
N ALA A 174 -3.88 -5.91 16.08
CA ALA A 174 -3.86 -5.78 14.64
C ALA A 174 -4.59 -4.52 14.16
N THR A 175 -4.29 -4.08 12.94
CA THR A 175 -5.07 -3.07 12.21
C THR A 175 -6.13 -3.78 11.36
N VAL A 176 -7.39 -3.36 11.43
CA VAL A 176 -8.51 -4.00 10.72
C VAL A 176 -9.33 -2.97 9.91
N HIS A 177 -9.93 -1.98 10.58
CA HIS A 177 -10.87 -1.06 9.95
C HIS A 177 -10.21 -0.09 8.96
N ALA A 178 -9.06 0.48 9.31
CA ALA A 178 -8.36 1.40 8.45
C ALA A 178 -7.82 0.74 7.16
N PRO A 179 -7.20 -0.46 7.21
CA PRO A 179 -6.88 -1.23 6.01
C PRO A 179 -8.11 -1.52 5.15
N GLY A 180 -9.22 -1.96 5.74
CA GLY A 180 -10.45 -2.22 5.00
C GLY A 180 -10.98 -0.99 4.26
N ASN A 181 -10.95 0.18 4.90
CA ASN A 181 -11.33 1.44 4.26
C ASN A 181 -10.37 1.85 3.13
N ALA A 182 -9.05 1.66 3.32
CA ALA A 182 -8.06 1.94 2.28
C ALA A 182 -8.26 1.05 1.04
N ILE A 183 -8.49 -0.26 1.25
CA ILE A 183 -8.80 -1.22 0.18
C ILE A 183 -10.08 -0.81 -0.54
N SER A 184 -11.15 -0.48 0.19
CA SER A 184 -12.42 -0.03 -0.38
C SER A 184 -12.25 1.21 -1.26
N ALA A 185 -11.45 2.19 -0.83
CA ALA A 185 -11.16 3.38 -1.62
C ALA A 185 -10.38 3.06 -2.91
N MET A 186 -9.43 2.11 -2.86
CA MET A 186 -8.69 1.66 -4.05
C MET A 186 -9.62 0.95 -5.03
N ILE A 187 -10.46 0.03 -4.54
CA ILE A 187 -11.44 -0.69 -5.37
C ILE A 187 -12.42 0.29 -6.02
N ASP A 188 -12.96 1.22 -5.25
CA ASP A 188 -13.89 2.24 -5.74
C ASP A 188 -13.25 3.12 -6.84
N ASN A 189 -11.97 3.46 -6.69
CA ASN A 189 -11.23 4.18 -7.73
C ASN A 189 -11.08 3.37 -9.02
N VAL A 190 -10.76 2.09 -8.90
CA VAL A 190 -10.60 1.16 -10.03
C VAL A 190 -11.94 0.92 -10.72
N VAL A 191 -12.96 0.50 -9.98
CA VAL A 191 -14.28 0.11 -10.53
C VAL A 191 -14.96 1.28 -11.21
N ASN A 192 -14.88 2.48 -10.63
CA ASN A 192 -15.49 3.68 -11.17
C ASN A 192 -14.55 4.48 -12.09
N SER A 193 -13.36 3.95 -12.39
CA SER A 193 -12.35 4.59 -13.25
C SER A 193 -12.10 6.07 -12.92
N LYS A 194 -11.96 6.37 -11.61
CA LYS A 194 -11.82 7.76 -11.13
C LYS A 194 -10.49 8.39 -11.49
N LYS A 195 -9.50 7.58 -11.85
CA LYS A 195 -8.14 8.00 -12.23
C LYS A 195 -7.47 8.92 -11.20
N GLN A 196 -7.69 8.64 -9.93
CA GLN A 196 -7.06 9.40 -8.85
C GLN A 196 -5.61 8.91 -8.64
N VAL A 197 -4.74 9.85 -8.28
CA VAL A 197 -3.39 9.53 -7.81
C VAL A 197 -3.47 8.93 -6.41
N MET A 198 -2.97 7.70 -6.27
CA MET A 198 -2.95 6.97 -4.99
C MET A 198 -1.55 6.42 -4.73
N PRO A 199 -1.03 6.51 -3.50
CA PRO A 199 0.23 5.83 -3.15
C PRO A 199 0.00 4.32 -3.03
N VAL A 200 0.61 3.57 -3.91
CA VAL A 200 0.52 2.10 -3.97
C VAL A 200 1.90 1.48 -4.13
N SER A 201 2.09 0.28 -3.60
CA SER A 201 3.29 -0.51 -3.87
C SER A 201 3.17 -1.14 -5.25
N THR A 202 3.96 -0.67 -6.20
CA THR A 202 3.96 -1.18 -7.58
C THR A 202 5.38 -1.43 -8.08
N TYR A 203 5.49 -2.29 -9.08
CA TYR A 203 6.77 -2.68 -9.65
C TYR A 203 7.36 -1.54 -10.50
N LEU A 204 8.60 -1.17 -10.18
CA LEU A 204 9.36 -0.18 -10.91
C LEU A 204 10.21 -0.84 -12.00
N ASP A 205 10.24 -0.23 -13.17
CA ASP A 205 11.04 -0.63 -14.34
C ASP A 205 11.74 0.58 -14.99
N GLY A 206 12.47 1.32 -14.17
CA GLY A 206 13.20 2.54 -14.53
C GLY A 206 12.72 3.78 -13.78
N GLU A 207 11.51 3.79 -13.27
CA GLU A 207 10.98 4.93 -12.54
C GLU A 207 11.81 5.16 -11.26
N TYR A 208 12.02 6.44 -10.90
CA TYR A 208 12.88 6.87 -9.80
C TYR A 208 14.33 6.35 -9.90
N GLY A 209 14.76 5.90 -11.10
CA GLY A 209 16.08 5.30 -11.32
C GLY A 209 16.21 3.84 -10.85
N HIS A 210 15.09 3.19 -10.53
CA HIS A 210 15.07 1.81 -10.01
C HIS A 210 14.31 0.85 -10.91
N SER A 211 14.80 -0.39 -10.95
CA SER A 211 14.13 -1.52 -11.59
C SER A 211 14.15 -2.73 -10.67
N ASP A 212 13.29 -3.70 -10.97
CA ASP A 212 13.20 -4.99 -10.28
C ASP A 212 12.94 -4.86 -8.77
N VAL A 213 12.00 -4.01 -8.42
CA VAL A 213 11.52 -3.80 -7.05
C VAL A 213 10.06 -3.31 -7.07
N SER A 214 9.26 -3.77 -6.11
CA SER A 214 7.96 -3.15 -5.81
C SER A 214 8.09 -2.29 -4.57
N ILE A 215 7.66 -1.05 -4.65
CA ILE A 215 7.76 -0.07 -3.56
C ILE A 215 6.64 0.97 -3.67
N GLY A 216 6.30 1.62 -2.57
CA GLY A 216 5.28 2.66 -2.52
C GLY A 216 5.64 3.90 -3.32
N VAL A 217 4.85 4.21 -4.34
CA VAL A 217 4.95 5.41 -5.18
C VAL A 217 3.56 5.93 -5.53
N PRO A 218 3.42 7.24 -5.86
CA PRO A 218 2.14 7.75 -6.36
C PRO A 218 1.88 7.19 -7.76
N ALA A 219 0.69 6.64 -7.95
CA ALA A 219 0.27 6.12 -9.24
C ALA A 219 -1.18 6.50 -9.56
N VAL A 220 -1.47 6.74 -10.82
CA VAL A 220 -2.85 6.89 -11.30
C VAL A 220 -3.47 5.49 -11.38
N LEU A 221 -4.49 5.23 -10.55
CA LEU A 221 -5.26 4.01 -10.62
C LEU A 221 -6.50 4.19 -11.49
N GLY A 222 -6.73 3.30 -12.41
CA GLY A 222 -7.91 3.23 -13.24
C GLY A 222 -8.41 1.80 -13.42
N LYS A 223 -9.33 1.59 -14.34
CA LYS A 223 -9.97 0.27 -14.54
C LYS A 223 -8.99 -0.84 -14.93
N ASN A 224 -7.82 -0.50 -15.46
CA ASN A 224 -6.79 -1.45 -15.87
C ASN A 224 -5.70 -1.62 -14.79
N GLY A 225 -5.91 -1.11 -13.58
CA GLY A 225 -4.93 -1.08 -12.49
C GLY A 225 -4.08 0.19 -12.52
N VAL A 226 -2.76 0.07 -12.43
CA VAL A 226 -1.81 1.19 -12.49
C VAL A 226 -1.70 1.68 -13.94
N GLU A 227 -2.27 2.84 -14.24
CA GLU A 227 -2.21 3.43 -15.59
C GLU A 227 -0.97 4.30 -15.80
N GLU A 228 -0.46 4.93 -14.73
CA GLU A 228 0.73 5.78 -14.77
C GLU A 228 1.40 5.80 -13.38
N ILE A 229 2.73 5.81 -13.34
CA ILE A 229 3.52 6.07 -12.14
C ILE A 229 3.99 7.51 -12.18
N ILE A 230 3.60 8.30 -11.17
CA ILE A 230 3.99 9.71 -11.07
C ILE A 230 5.37 9.82 -10.45
N GLN A 231 6.33 10.34 -11.19
CA GLN A 231 7.67 10.61 -10.68
C GLN A 231 7.75 12.01 -10.08
N LEU A 232 8.00 12.08 -8.78
CA LEU A 232 8.13 13.33 -8.04
C LEU A 232 9.58 13.83 -8.05
N GLU A 233 9.76 15.13 -8.06
CA GLU A 233 11.07 15.75 -7.82
C GLU A 233 11.40 15.69 -6.32
N LEU A 234 12.17 14.70 -5.93
CA LEU A 234 12.67 14.52 -4.57
C LEU A 234 13.92 15.37 -4.35
N ASN A 235 14.05 16.00 -3.19
CA ASN A 235 15.30 16.61 -2.77
C ASN A 235 16.31 15.53 -2.32
N ASP A 236 17.55 15.91 -2.05
CA ASP A 236 18.62 14.94 -1.77
C ASP A 236 18.33 14.10 -0.51
N SER A 237 17.77 14.69 0.55
CA SER A 237 17.41 13.93 1.75
C SER A 237 16.24 12.98 1.52
N GLU A 238 15.27 13.35 0.70
CA GLU A 238 14.15 12.50 0.30
C GLU A 238 14.61 11.35 -0.60
N LYS A 239 15.55 11.64 -1.53
CA LYS A 239 16.20 10.59 -2.34
C LYS A 239 16.94 9.58 -1.47
N ASP A 240 17.81 10.06 -0.56
CA ASP A 240 18.54 9.18 0.36
C ASP A 240 17.60 8.29 1.20
N TRP A 241 16.44 8.84 1.60
CA TRP A 241 15.47 8.08 2.36
C TRP A 241 14.77 7.03 1.49
N PHE A 242 14.37 7.40 0.28
CA PHE A 242 13.77 6.49 -0.69
C PHE A 242 14.71 5.35 -1.07
N GLU A 243 16.00 5.65 -1.29
CA GLU A 243 17.06 4.66 -1.55
C GLU A 243 17.19 3.62 -0.42
N LYS A 244 17.11 4.06 0.84
CA LYS A 244 17.12 3.14 1.99
C LYS A 244 15.92 2.19 1.93
N GLY A 245 14.75 2.68 1.55
CA GLY A 245 13.55 1.87 1.36
C GLY A 245 13.72 0.84 0.24
N VAL A 246 14.20 1.28 -0.92
CA VAL A 246 14.48 0.41 -2.07
C VAL A 246 15.49 -0.68 -1.69
N LYS A 247 16.57 -0.30 -1.01
CA LYS A 247 17.58 -1.25 -0.56
C LYS A 247 16.98 -2.27 0.41
N SER A 248 16.21 -1.83 1.40
CA SER A 248 15.55 -2.70 2.38
C SER A 248 14.66 -3.75 1.70
N VAL A 249 13.87 -3.33 0.71
CA VAL A 249 12.98 -4.23 -0.04
C VAL A 249 13.80 -5.21 -0.89
N LYS A 250 14.82 -4.74 -1.62
CA LYS A 250 15.70 -5.61 -2.43
C LYS A 250 16.44 -6.64 -1.59
N ASP A 251 16.98 -6.23 -0.43
CA ASP A 251 17.63 -7.13 0.51
C ASP A 251 16.67 -8.21 1.03
N ALA A 252 15.40 -7.83 1.32
CA ALA A 252 14.37 -8.76 1.72
C ALA A 252 14.02 -9.77 0.61
N ILE A 253 13.85 -9.32 -0.62
CA ILE A 253 13.50 -10.16 -1.78
C ILE A 253 14.65 -11.13 -2.11
N SER A 254 15.91 -10.70 -2.02
CA SER A 254 17.08 -11.53 -2.34
C SER A 254 17.19 -12.80 -1.49
N GLY A 255 16.57 -12.81 -0.32
CA GLY A 255 16.49 -13.97 0.58
C GLY A 255 15.41 -15.00 0.23
N ILE A 256 14.67 -14.78 -0.87
CA ILE A 256 13.54 -15.62 -1.29
C ILE A 256 13.72 -16.06 -2.74
N ASN A 257 13.64 -17.35 -2.99
CA ASN A 257 13.54 -17.87 -4.34
C ASN A 257 12.14 -17.52 -4.88
N VAL A 258 12.06 -16.70 -5.90
CA VAL A 258 10.81 -16.27 -6.56
C VAL A 258 10.66 -17.00 -7.87
#